data_a0269aaef55a583935d4e92e52ceb17b
#
_entry.id   a0269aaef55a583935d4e92e52ceb17b
#
_cell.length_a   1.000
_cell.length_b   1.000
_cell.length_c   1.000
_cell.angle_alpha   90.00
_cell.angle_beta   90.00
_cell.angle_gamma   90.00
#
_symmetry.space_group_name_H-M   'P 1'
#
loop_
_entity.id
_entity.type
_entity.pdbx_description
1 polymer ?
#
loop_
_entity_poly.entity_id
_entity_poly.type
_entity_poly.pdbx_seq_one_letter_code
_entity_poly.pdbx_strand_id
1 'polypeptide(L)'
;YSLAQVQKSLARIQVLGYDQKMDVYGSLRVTPVSSGYCLGSSNWVITSDHEKITYVSGSSTLTTHPRPMDQASLKHSNVLILTALTQTPIANPDSMLGELCMTVASTIRNNGSVLIPCYASGTVYDLFECLSTHLDNVNLANVPMFFISPVADTSIAYSNILAEWLSQAKQNKVYLPEEPFPHAQLIKSGRLKHFKHIYDEGFSNDFRQPCVVFCGHPSLRFGDAVHFVEMWASNPQHTIIFTEPDFAHLEALAPFQPVAMKALHCPIDTSLNYNQANKLIRELKPQHLVLPECYTLPPANFPLRLDLVVSKEQIIGDRKQVAAPAILPVRRGEVHKLPVRCAKAQVQLDPELARQLVPVEGKTGVGVCSVTGRLTVKDNKFVLQSLKPEDDVASTSSGLTRLRNPGEPMRNLQYEYGPLGIDQFVQRLNQEGISDAKIEPHKNGYIIHLQEHDTLIQIDDNLTHIYCGV
;
A
#
# COMPACT_ATOMS: atom_id res chain seq x y z
N TYR A 1 5.33 25.11 -0.08
CA TYR A 1 4.91 24.70 -1.43
C TYR A 1 3.57 25.33 -1.77
N SER A 2 3.41 25.83 -3.02
CA SER A 2 2.12 26.34 -3.48
C SER A 2 1.18 25.18 -3.86
N LEU A 3 -0.14 25.41 -3.82
CA LEU A 3 -1.13 24.41 -4.25
C LEU A 3 -0.88 23.93 -5.69
N ALA A 4 -0.49 24.83 -6.59
CA ALA A 4 -0.16 24.50 -7.97
C ALA A 4 1.06 23.56 -8.08
N GLN A 5 2.08 23.71 -7.23
CA GLN A 5 3.23 22.80 -7.18
C GLN A 5 2.82 21.42 -6.68
N VAL A 6 1.95 21.36 -5.67
CA VAL A 6 1.41 20.10 -5.14
C VAL A 6 0.60 19.38 -6.23
N GLN A 7 -0.34 20.07 -6.88
CA GLN A 7 -1.15 19.52 -7.97
C GLN A 7 -0.30 19.00 -9.13
N LYS A 8 0.72 19.78 -9.55
CA LYS A 8 1.65 19.37 -10.61
C LYS A 8 2.45 18.11 -10.24
N SER A 9 2.80 17.95 -8.97
CA SER A 9 3.49 16.77 -8.49
C SER A 9 2.56 15.55 -8.44
N LEU A 10 1.34 15.72 -7.94
CA LEU A 10 0.33 14.65 -7.87
C LEU A 10 -0.06 14.15 -9.28
N ALA A 11 -0.16 15.05 -10.27
CA ALA A 11 -0.46 14.69 -11.65
C ALA A 11 0.60 13.79 -12.33
N ARG A 12 1.79 13.64 -11.71
CA ARG A 12 2.85 12.73 -12.19
C ARG A 12 2.82 11.34 -11.56
N ILE A 13 1.95 11.12 -10.59
CA ILE A 13 1.82 9.83 -9.94
C ILE A 13 1.06 8.88 -10.87
N GLN A 14 1.67 7.74 -11.16
CA GLN A 14 1.02 6.62 -11.86
C GLN A 14 0.60 5.57 -10.83
N VAL A 15 -0.67 5.23 -10.82
CA VAL A 15 -1.22 4.19 -9.96
C VAL A 15 -1.05 2.84 -10.64
N LEU A 16 -0.64 1.83 -9.87
CA LEU A 16 -0.48 0.46 -10.32
C LEU A 16 -1.28 -0.48 -9.41
N GLY A 17 -1.97 -1.45 -10.01
CA GLY A 17 -2.55 -2.58 -9.30
C GLY A 17 -1.51 -3.64 -8.92
N TYR A 18 -1.83 -4.54 -8.00
CA TYR A 18 -0.94 -5.66 -7.67
C TYR A 18 -0.64 -6.51 -8.91
N ASP A 19 0.60 -6.99 -8.99
CA ASP A 19 1.13 -7.81 -10.08
C ASP A 19 1.16 -7.12 -11.45
N GLN A 20 0.70 -5.88 -11.56
CA GLN A 20 0.78 -5.07 -12.77
C GLN A 20 2.23 -4.70 -13.08
N LYS A 21 2.71 -5.13 -14.23
CA LYS A 21 4.08 -4.86 -14.68
C LYS A 21 4.10 -3.54 -15.44
N MET A 22 4.88 -2.59 -14.95
CA MET A 22 5.14 -1.33 -15.64
C MET A 22 6.55 -1.33 -16.18
N ASP A 23 6.68 -1.07 -17.46
CA ASP A 23 7.99 -0.84 -18.10
C ASP A 23 8.41 0.61 -17.92
N VAL A 24 9.65 0.80 -17.44
CA VAL A 24 10.26 2.11 -17.26
C VAL A 24 11.38 2.26 -18.28
N TYR A 25 11.10 3.00 -19.33
CA TYR A 25 12.04 3.29 -20.44
C TYR A 25 12.60 2.04 -21.14
N GLY A 26 11.87 0.94 -21.19
CA GLY A 26 12.30 -0.31 -21.79
C GLY A 26 13.51 -0.99 -21.13
N SER A 27 13.98 -0.45 -20.02
CA SER A 27 15.19 -0.92 -19.32
C SER A 27 14.90 -1.59 -17.99
N LEU A 28 13.85 -1.14 -17.31
CA LEU A 28 13.46 -1.62 -16.01
C LEU A 28 11.97 -1.97 -16.02
N ARG A 29 11.64 -3.07 -15.38
CA ARG A 29 10.27 -3.46 -15.13
C ARG A 29 9.98 -3.38 -13.65
N VAL A 30 8.94 -2.63 -13.28
CA VAL A 30 8.53 -2.43 -11.90
C VAL A 30 7.19 -3.12 -11.67
N THR A 31 7.10 -3.89 -10.60
CA THR A 31 5.89 -4.66 -10.27
C THR A 31 5.60 -4.49 -8.76
N PRO A 32 4.44 -3.93 -8.37
CA PRO A 32 4.00 -3.93 -6.98
C PRO A 32 3.45 -5.31 -6.62
N VAL A 33 3.78 -5.78 -5.43
CA VAL A 33 3.26 -7.03 -4.86
C VAL A 33 2.77 -6.77 -3.44
N SER A 34 1.77 -7.51 -2.98
CA SER A 34 1.21 -7.27 -1.65
C SER A 34 2.26 -7.36 -0.55
N SER A 35 2.27 -6.38 0.34
CA SER A 35 3.09 -6.38 1.55
C SER A 35 2.39 -7.02 2.77
N GLY A 36 1.09 -7.25 2.70
CA GLY A 36 0.30 -7.79 3.79
C GLY A 36 0.10 -6.82 4.97
N TYR A 37 0.56 -5.57 4.89
CA TYR A 37 0.52 -4.63 6.01
C TYR A 37 -0.86 -3.96 6.16
N CYS A 38 -1.35 -3.36 5.11
CA CYS A 38 -2.70 -2.76 5.05
C CYS A 38 -3.23 -2.83 3.61
N LEU A 39 -4.49 -2.45 3.41
CA LEU A 39 -5.11 -2.45 2.09
C LEU A 39 -4.33 -1.59 1.10
N GLY A 40 -3.94 -2.16 -0.02
CA GLY A 40 -3.19 -1.48 -1.08
C GLY A 40 -1.70 -1.28 -0.80
N SER A 41 -1.17 -1.66 0.36
CA SER A 41 0.26 -1.53 0.64
C SER A 41 1.10 -2.54 -0.13
N SER A 42 2.22 -2.08 -0.69
CA SER A 42 3.01 -2.86 -1.63
C SER A 42 4.47 -2.94 -1.27
N ASN A 43 5.05 -4.10 -1.54
CA ASN A 43 6.47 -4.29 -1.78
C ASN A 43 6.74 -4.16 -3.28
N TRP A 44 7.95 -3.86 -3.67
CA TRP A 44 8.28 -3.60 -5.06
C TRP A 44 9.32 -4.55 -5.59
N VAL A 45 9.05 -5.12 -6.76
CA VAL A 45 10.00 -5.93 -7.51
C VAL A 45 10.43 -5.14 -8.73
N ILE A 46 11.72 -4.82 -8.81
CA ILE A 46 12.34 -4.08 -9.90
C ILE A 46 13.27 -5.04 -10.62
N THR A 47 13.00 -5.31 -11.88
CA THR A 47 13.79 -6.24 -12.71
C THR A 47 14.36 -5.54 -13.92
N SER A 48 15.63 -5.81 -14.20
CA SER A 48 16.24 -5.58 -15.49
C SER A 48 16.47 -6.92 -16.17
N ASP A 49 17.09 -6.93 -17.35
CA ASP A 49 17.46 -8.18 -18.04
C ASP A 49 18.50 -9.02 -17.26
N HIS A 50 19.22 -8.40 -16.32
CA HIS A 50 20.34 -9.04 -15.62
C HIS A 50 20.15 -9.14 -14.11
N GLU A 51 19.30 -8.30 -13.52
CA GLU A 51 19.22 -8.18 -12.07
C GLU A 51 17.77 -8.00 -11.59
N LYS A 52 17.55 -8.50 -10.38
CA LYS A 52 16.32 -8.36 -9.64
C LYS A 52 16.60 -7.67 -8.32
N ILE A 53 15.99 -6.51 -8.13
CA ILE A 53 16.02 -5.75 -6.88
C ILE A 53 14.63 -5.82 -6.25
N THR A 54 14.57 -6.15 -4.98
CA THR A 54 13.32 -6.12 -4.22
C THR A 54 13.39 -5.06 -3.13
N TYR A 55 12.33 -4.27 -3.04
CA TYR A 55 12.16 -3.27 -2.01
C TYR A 55 11.03 -3.71 -1.08
N VAL A 56 11.37 -4.00 0.16
CA VAL A 56 10.44 -4.42 1.21
C VAL A 56 10.22 -3.24 2.14
N SER A 57 9.01 -2.70 2.10
CA SER A 57 8.54 -1.62 2.96
C SER A 57 7.86 -2.17 4.22
N GLY A 58 6.96 -1.38 4.86
CA GLY A 58 6.10 -1.88 5.93
C GLY A 58 5.34 -3.11 5.47
N SER A 59 5.68 -4.25 6.04
CA SER A 59 5.14 -5.55 5.67
C SER A 59 4.68 -6.30 6.90
N SER A 60 3.65 -7.14 6.76
CA SER A 60 3.11 -7.92 7.86
C SER A 60 2.78 -9.35 7.44
N THR A 61 2.91 -10.26 8.39
CA THR A 61 2.40 -11.63 8.31
C THR A 61 1.31 -11.90 9.35
N LEU A 62 0.94 -10.90 10.13
CA LEU A 62 -0.03 -10.99 11.22
C LEU A 62 -1.43 -10.53 10.83
N THR A 63 -1.53 -9.59 9.89
CA THR A 63 -2.80 -9.03 9.47
C THR A 63 -3.63 -10.04 8.67
N THR A 64 -4.95 -10.01 8.86
CA THR A 64 -5.89 -10.96 8.24
C THR A 64 -6.79 -10.34 7.19
N HIS A 65 -6.89 -9.01 7.15
CA HIS A 65 -7.76 -8.29 6.24
C HIS A 65 -7.16 -8.06 4.85
N PRO A 66 -5.92 -7.58 4.72
CA PRO A 66 -5.32 -7.37 3.42
C PRO A 66 -4.89 -8.69 2.77
N ARG A 67 -4.68 -8.65 1.47
CA ARG A 67 -4.03 -9.73 0.73
C ARG A 67 -2.70 -10.07 1.41
N PRO A 68 -2.42 -11.35 1.69
CA PRO A 68 -1.19 -11.75 2.37
C PRO A 68 0.07 -11.28 1.65
N MET A 69 1.16 -11.10 2.39
CA MET A 69 2.46 -10.74 1.83
C MET A 69 2.91 -11.77 0.79
N ASP A 70 3.16 -11.31 -0.44
CA ASP A 70 3.69 -12.15 -1.51
C ASP A 70 5.20 -12.34 -1.37
N GLN A 71 5.58 -13.38 -0.63
CA GLN A 71 6.99 -13.75 -0.44
C GLN A 71 7.56 -14.49 -1.67
N ALA A 72 6.71 -15.10 -2.49
CA ALA A 72 7.16 -15.90 -3.63
C ALA A 72 7.82 -14.99 -4.69
N SER A 73 7.18 -13.88 -5.00
CA SER A 73 7.69 -12.90 -5.96
C SER A 73 8.97 -12.21 -5.51
N LEU A 74 9.29 -12.22 -4.22
CA LEU A 74 10.51 -11.62 -3.67
C LEU A 74 11.73 -12.55 -3.70
N LYS A 75 11.55 -13.86 -3.96
CA LYS A 75 12.65 -14.84 -3.95
C LYS A 75 13.68 -14.57 -5.03
N HIS A 76 14.92 -15.03 -4.75
CA HIS A 76 16.05 -14.98 -5.69
C HIS A 76 16.41 -13.56 -6.17
N SER A 77 16.28 -12.58 -5.29
CA SER A 77 16.70 -11.22 -5.58
C SER A 77 18.21 -11.08 -5.47
N ASN A 78 18.80 -10.32 -6.39
CA ASN A 78 20.21 -9.96 -6.27
C ASN A 78 20.41 -8.99 -5.11
N VAL A 79 19.49 -8.01 -4.99
CA VAL A 79 19.49 -7.04 -3.91
C VAL A 79 18.14 -7.03 -3.22
N LEU A 80 18.16 -7.13 -1.90
CA LEU A 80 17.00 -6.91 -1.04
C LEU A 80 17.20 -5.62 -0.25
N ILE A 81 16.30 -4.66 -0.43
CA ILE A 81 16.27 -3.42 0.34
C ILE A 81 15.14 -3.56 1.36
N LEU A 82 15.49 -3.62 2.64
CA LEU A 82 14.55 -3.72 3.75
C LEU A 82 14.52 -2.41 4.53
N THR A 83 13.41 -1.69 4.50
CA THR A 83 13.33 -0.33 5.05
C THR A 83 12.52 -0.19 6.32
N ALA A 84 11.65 -1.15 6.61
CA ALA A 84 10.77 -1.06 7.78
C ALA A 84 10.69 -2.38 8.54
N LEU A 85 10.96 -2.30 9.84
CA LEU A 85 10.70 -3.33 10.85
C LEU A 85 9.90 -2.71 11.98
N THR A 86 9.42 -3.55 12.89
CA THR A 86 8.68 -3.09 14.07
C THR A 86 9.46 -2.01 14.84
N GLN A 87 8.76 -0.95 15.20
CA GLN A 87 9.27 0.12 16.04
C GLN A 87 9.06 -0.18 17.53
N THR A 88 8.17 -1.12 17.84
CA THR A 88 7.81 -1.51 19.20
C THR A 88 8.07 -3.01 19.44
N PRO A 89 9.33 -3.47 19.37
CA PRO A 89 9.67 -4.90 19.29
C PRO A 89 9.31 -5.69 20.58
N ILE A 90 8.94 -5.01 21.65
CA ILE A 90 8.58 -5.63 22.95
C ILE A 90 7.05 -5.66 23.12
N ALA A 91 6.32 -4.76 22.46
CA ALA A 91 4.87 -4.74 22.54
C ALA A 91 4.29 -5.86 21.68
N ASN A 92 3.34 -6.61 22.27
CA ASN A 92 2.55 -7.58 21.51
C ASN A 92 1.27 -6.88 21.03
N PRO A 93 0.98 -6.82 19.72
CA PRO A 93 -0.20 -6.15 19.18
C PRO A 93 -1.52 -6.62 19.78
N ASP A 94 -1.68 -7.95 20.02
CA ASP A 94 -2.90 -8.51 20.60
C ASP A 94 -3.10 -8.08 22.06
N SER A 95 -2.01 -8.03 22.81
CA SER A 95 -2.06 -7.54 24.21
C SER A 95 -2.41 -6.06 24.27
N MET A 96 -1.85 -5.25 23.35
CA MET A 96 -2.13 -3.82 23.26
C MET A 96 -3.59 -3.58 22.83
N LEU A 97 -4.11 -4.37 21.93
CA LEU A 97 -5.52 -4.33 21.52
C LEU A 97 -6.44 -4.69 22.68
N GLY A 98 -6.11 -5.71 23.47
CA GLY A 98 -6.83 -6.07 24.68
C GLY A 98 -6.86 -4.94 25.71
N GLU A 99 -5.73 -4.30 25.97
CA GLU A 99 -5.62 -3.15 26.87
C GLU A 99 -6.43 -1.94 26.39
N LEU A 100 -6.37 -1.66 25.09
CA LEU A 100 -7.19 -0.64 24.44
C LEU A 100 -8.68 -0.90 24.69
N CYS A 101 -9.17 -2.09 24.36
CA CYS A 101 -10.58 -2.46 24.50
C CYS A 101 -11.07 -2.34 25.95
N MET A 102 -10.29 -2.82 26.91
CA MET A 102 -10.62 -2.71 28.34
C MET A 102 -10.64 -1.26 28.80
N THR A 103 -9.68 -0.44 28.36
CA THR A 103 -9.61 0.98 28.73
C THR A 103 -10.79 1.76 28.16
N VAL A 104 -11.16 1.51 26.89
CA VAL A 104 -12.36 2.11 26.27
C VAL A 104 -13.60 1.76 27.08
N ALA A 105 -13.83 0.47 27.36
CA ALA A 105 -15.01 0.04 28.12
C ALA A 105 -15.07 0.67 29.53
N SER A 106 -13.92 0.76 30.22
CA SER A 106 -13.83 1.41 31.55
C SER A 106 -14.13 2.90 31.47
N THR A 107 -13.57 3.61 30.48
CA THR A 107 -13.79 5.05 30.28
C THR A 107 -15.27 5.33 30.01
N ILE A 108 -15.88 4.57 29.13
CA ILE A 108 -17.31 4.72 28.77
C ILE A 108 -18.23 4.46 29.99
N ARG A 109 -17.95 3.42 30.79
CA ARG A 109 -18.74 3.14 32.04
C ARG A 109 -18.66 4.29 33.05
N ASN A 110 -17.57 5.05 33.02
CA ASN A 110 -17.38 6.23 33.86
C ASN A 110 -17.91 7.52 33.20
N ASN A 111 -18.77 7.41 32.19
CA ASN A 111 -19.31 8.53 31.40
C ASN A 111 -18.26 9.39 30.71
N GLY A 112 -17.05 8.88 30.51
CA GLY A 112 -15.99 9.53 29.74
C GLY A 112 -16.10 9.14 28.26
N SER A 113 -15.53 9.99 27.40
CA SER A 113 -15.37 9.71 25.97
C SER A 113 -13.93 9.36 25.63
N VAL A 114 -13.71 8.63 24.55
CA VAL A 114 -12.39 8.18 24.13
C VAL A 114 -12.03 8.79 22.79
N LEU A 115 -10.82 9.35 22.71
CA LEU A 115 -10.19 9.83 21.48
C LEU A 115 -9.11 8.85 21.05
N ILE A 116 -9.18 8.40 19.79
CA ILE A 116 -8.16 7.53 19.18
C ILE A 116 -7.61 8.26 17.95
N PRO A 117 -6.48 8.98 18.09
CA PRO A 117 -5.81 9.59 16.96
C PRO A 117 -5.25 8.51 16.03
N CYS A 118 -5.73 8.46 14.78
CA CYS A 118 -5.37 7.41 13.84
C CYS A 118 -5.28 7.93 12.40
N TYR A 119 -4.71 7.11 11.52
CA TYR A 119 -4.80 7.32 10.08
C TYR A 119 -6.19 6.97 9.56
N ALA A 120 -6.53 7.50 8.39
CA ALA A 120 -7.81 7.25 7.74
C ALA A 120 -7.93 5.86 7.10
N SER A 121 -6.88 5.07 7.11
CA SER A 121 -6.84 3.72 6.56
C SER A 121 -5.85 2.86 7.35
N GLY A 122 -5.85 1.56 7.11
CA GLY A 122 -4.95 0.62 7.80
C GLY A 122 -5.60 0.04 9.05
N THR A 123 -4.94 0.15 10.20
CA THR A 123 -5.37 -0.46 11.47
C THR A 123 -6.74 0.00 11.96
N VAL A 124 -7.22 1.15 11.51
CA VAL A 124 -8.54 1.68 11.91
C VAL A 124 -9.70 0.73 11.58
N TYR A 125 -9.63 -0.04 10.49
CA TYR A 125 -10.67 -1.01 10.14
C TYR A 125 -10.71 -2.19 11.11
N ASP A 126 -9.54 -2.65 11.54
CA ASP A 126 -9.41 -3.68 12.57
C ASP A 126 -9.94 -3.16 13.92
N LEU A 127 -9.67 -1.90 14.25
CA LEU A 127 -10.15 -1.26 15.47
C LEU A 127 -11.69 -1.15 15.48
N PHE A 128 -12.32 -0.81 14.36
CA PHE A 128 -13.79 -0.80 14.28
C PHE A 128 -14.37 -2.18 14.60
N GLU A 129 -13.81 -3.24 14.03
CA GLU A 129 -14.27 -4.61 14.23
C GLU A 129 -14.04 -5.08 15.67
N CYS A 130 -12.80 -4.99 16.14
CA CYS A 130 -12.44 -5.47 17.47
C CYS A 130 -13.14 -4.71 18.58
N LEU A 131 -13.21 -3.39 18.47
CA LEU A 131 -13.83 -2.56 19.50
C LEU A 131 -15.34 -2.73 19.53
N SER A 132 -16.01 -2.77 18.37
CA SER A 132 -17.46 -2.99 18.33
C SER A 132 -17.83 -4.35 18.95
N THR A 133 -17.10 -5.40 18.61
CA THR A 133 -17.29 -6.75 19.16
C THR A 133 -17.06 -6.78 20.68
N HIS A 134 -16.01 -6.11 21.15
CA HIS A 134 -15.74 -6.02 22.60
C HIS A 134 -16.83 -5.28 23.33
N LEU A 135 -17.27 -4.11 22.83
CA LEU A 135 -18.34 -3.32 23.42
C LEU A 135 -19.67 -4.09 23.49
N ASP A 136 -19.97 -4.90 22.47
CA ASP A 136 -21.14 -5.78 22.46
C ASP A 136 -21.07 -6.82 23.57
N ASN A 137 -19.91 -7.46 23.74
CA ASN A 137 -19.69 -8.48 24.76
C ASN A 137 -19.78 -7.94 26.20
N VAL A 138 -19.52 -6.65 26.40
CA VAL A 138 -19.57 -6.01 27.74
C VAL A 138 -20.84 -5.17 27.97
N ASN A 139 -21.87 -5.37 27.15
CA ASN A 139 -23.18 -4.68 27.21
C ASN A 139 -23.08 -3.16 26.98
N LEU A 140 -22.19 -2.71 26.12
CA LEU A 140 -22.04 -1.32 25.71
C LEU A 140 -22.33 -1.14 24.21
N ALA A 141 -23.22 -1.95 23.63
CA ALA A 141 -23.56 -1.96 22.22
C ALA A 141 -24.09 -0.62 21.68
N ASN A 142 -24.70 0.20 22.52
CA ASN A 142 -25.31 1.47 22.14
C ASN A 142 -24.33 2.66 22.08
N VAL A 143 -23.05 2.46 22.38
CA VAL A 143 -22.05 3.52 22.37
C VAL A 143 -21.78 3.96 20.93
N PRO A 144 -22.00 5.23 20.58
CA PRO A 144 -21.72 5.72 19.25
C PRO A 144 -20.21 5.82 18.99
N MET A 145 -19.82 5.49 17.78
CA MET A 145 -18.46 5.64 17.26
C MET A 145 -18.47 6.67 16.14
N PHE A 146 -17.49 7.56 16.13
CA PHE A 146 -17.34 8.60 15.12
C PHE A 146 -16.00 8.43 14.41
N PHE A 147 -16.04 8.41 13.08
CA PHE A 147 -14.85 8.40 12.25
C PHE A 147 -14.76 9.71 11.47
N ILE A 148 -13.74 10.53 11.78
CA ILE A 148 -13.61 11.88 11.25
C ILE A 148 -12.31 12.01 10.49
N SER A 149 -12.41 12.18 9.17
CA SER A 149 -11.27 12.37 8.28
C SER A 149 -11.72 13.03 6.98
N PRO A 150 -10.94 13.93 6.38
CA PRO A 150 -11.27 14.51 5.07
C PRO A 150 -11.52 13.48 3.96
N VAL A 151 -11.03 12.27 4.15
CA VAL A 151 -11.18 11.14 3.22
C VAL A 151 -12.01 9.98 3.79
N ALA A 152 -12.83 10.23 4.82
CA ALA A 152 -13.59 9.17 5.51
C ALA A 152 -14.49 8.40 4.55
N ASP A 153 -15.27 9.09 3.71
CA ASP A 153 -16.18 8.48 2.74
C ASP A 153 -15.44 7.58 1.76
N THR A 154 -14.37 8.09 1.17
CA THR A 154 -13.57 7.36 0.17
C THR A 154 -12.82 6.20 0.80
N SER A 155 -12.29 6.36 2.01
CA SER A 155 -11.61 5.31 2.76
C SER A 155 -12.54 4.12 3.02
N ILE A 156 -13.75 4.38 3.52
CA ILE A 156 -14.76 3.35 3.76
C ILE A 156 -15.21 2.70 2.44
N ALA A 157 -15.44 3.49 1.39
CA ALA A 157 -15.83 2.97 0.10
C ALA A 157 -14.75 2.03 -0.48
N TYR A 158 -13.49 2.44 -0.45
CA TYR A 158 -12.40 1.60 -0.96
C TYR A 158 -12.23 0.29 -0.19
N SER A 159 -12.41 0.29 1.12
CA SER A 159 -12.33 -0.94 1.91
C SER A 159 -13.36 -2.00 1.48
N ASN A 160 -14.51 -1.57 0.95
CA ASN A 160 -15.58 -2.45 0.54
C ASN A 160 -15.54 -2.84 -0.95
N ILE A 161 -14.98 -1.99 -1.82
CA ILE A 161 -15.02 -2.18 -3.28
C ILE A 161 -13.77 -2.90 -3.80
N LEU A 162 -12.58 -2.61 -3.25
CA LEU A 162 -11.32 -3.10 -3.81
C LEU A 162 -10.99 -4.53 -3.35
N ALA A 163 -11.73 -5.49 -3.90
CA ALA A 163 -11.60 -6.91 -3.57
C ALA A 163 -10.18 -7.45 -3.77
N GLU A 164 -9.45 -7.00 -4.79
CA GLU A 164 -8.08 -7.45 -5.09
C GLU A 164 -7.06 -7.19 -3.97
N TRP A 165 -7.35 -6.22 -3.10
CA TRP A 165 -6.49 -5.88 -1.97
C TRP A 165 -6.82 -6.66 -0.70
N LEU A 166 -7.94 -7.40 -0.72
CA LEU A 166 -8.43 -8.16 0.42
C LEU A 166 -7.84 -9.58 0.46
N SER A 167 -7.88 -10.18 1.64
CA SER A 167 -7.61 -11.61 1.80
C SER A 167 -8.68 -12.44 1.08
N GLN A 168 -8.33 -13.67 0.67
CA GLN A 168 -9.23 -14.55 -0.07
C GLN A 168 -10.59 -14.74 0.62
N ALA A 169 -10.59 -14.84 1.95
CA ALA A 169 -11.82 -15.00 2.72
C ALA A 169 -12.76 -13.79 2.60
N LYS A 170 -12.18 -12.57 2.54
CA LYS A 170 -12.97 -11.35 2.36
C LYS A 170 -13.33 -11.11 0.89
N GLN A 171 -12.47 -11.49 -0.06
CA GLN A 171 -12.81 -11.47 -1.49
C GLN A 171 -14.06 -12.31 -1.78
N ASN A 172 -14.12 -13.52 -1.22
CA ASN A 172 -15.26 -14.39 -1.41
C ASN A 172 -16.58 -13.74 -0.95
N LYS A 173 -16.57 -12.94 0.11
CA LYS A 173 -17.76 -12.17 0.54
C LYS A 173 -18.16 -11.12 -0.49
N VAL A 174 -17.20 -10.38 -1.04
CA VAL A 174 -17.50 -9.37 -2.08
C VAL A 174 -18.12 -10.00 -3.31
N TYR A 175 -17.66 -11.17 -3.73
CA TYR A 175 -18.26 -11.91 -4.86
C TYR A 175 -19.66 -12.48 -4.58
N LEU A 176 -20.02 -12.67 -3.29
CA LEU A 176 -21.37 -13.09 -2.88
C LEU A 176 -22.32 -11.93 -2.57
N PRO A 177 -22.13 -10.74 -3.12
CA PRO A 177 -22.53 -9.38 -2.74
C PRO A 177 -22.74 -9.18 -1.23
N GLU A 178 -21.81 -9.68 -0.43
CA GLU A 178 -21.75 -9.44 0.99
C GLU A 178 -20.65 -8.41 1.31
N GLU A 179 -20.87 -7.60 2.33
CA GLU A 179 -19.89 -6.63 2.77
C GLU A 179 -18.71 -7.32 3.47
N PRO A 180 -17.46 -7.07 3.02
CA PRO A 180 -16.28 -7.76 3.54
C PRO A 180 -15.95 -7.38 4.99
N PHE A 181 -16.39 -6.19 5.44
CA PHE A 181 -16.10 -5.65 6.76
C PHE A 181 -17.35 -5.41 7.60
N PRO A 182 -17.27 -5.67 8.91
CA PRO A 182 -18.37 -5.40 9.84
C PRO A 182 -18.75 -3.93 9.94
N HIS A 183 -17.81 -3.00 9.68
CA HIS A 183 -18.08 -1.57 9.79
C HIS A 183 -19.17 -1.08 8.84
N ALA A 184 -19.41 -1.76 7.73
CA ALA A 184 -20.54 -1.46 6.88
C ALA A 184 -21.90 -1.65 7.59
N GLN A 185 -22.03 -2.72 8.39
CA GLN A 185 -23.23 -2.94 9.22
C GLN A 185 -23.31 -1.91 10.36
N LEU A 186 -22.18 -1.52 10.94
CA LEU A 186 -22.13 -0.48 11.97
C LEU A 186 -22.58 0.88 11.42
N ILE A 187 -22.26 1.19 10.17
CA ILE A 187 -22.74 2.41 9.49
C ILE A 187 -24.24 2.32 9.22
N LYS A 188 -24.74 1.20 8.67
CA LYS A 188 -26.17 1.00 8.40
C LYS A 188 -27.02 1.08 9.66
N SER A 189 -26.51 0.58 10.78
CA SER A 189 -27.19 0.67 12.08
C SER A 189 -27.07 2.05 12.74
N GLY A 190 -26.28 2.97 12.17
CA GLY A 190 -26.03 4.29 12.74
C GLY A 190 -25.11 4.30 13.97
N ARG A 191 -24.48 3.15 14.29
CA ARG A 191 -23.55 3.01 15.42
C ARG A 191 -22.17 3.59 15.09
N LEU A 192 -21.69 3.45 13.86
CA LEU A 192 -20.53 4.12 13.33
C LEU A 192 -20.99 5.21 12.37
N LYS A 193 -20.68 6.46 12.68
CA LYS A 193 -20.95 7.61 11.82
C LYS A 193 -19.65 8.20 11.33
N HIS A 194 -19.60 8.65 10.09
CA HIS A 194 -18.40 9.24 9.50
C HIS A 194 -18.68 10.63 8.98
N PHE A 195 -17.68 11.49 9.10
CA PHE A 195 -17.72 12.89 8.71
C PHE A 195 -16.36 13.31 8.14
N LYS A 196 -16.36 14.30 7.25
CA LYS A 196 -15.11 14.85 6.71
C LYS A 196 -14.41 15.73 7.73
N HIS A 197 -15.18 16.50 8.50
CA HIS A 197 -14.72 17.44 9.51
C HIS A 197 -15.75 17.57 10.64
N ILE A 198 -15.33 18.08 11.78
CA ILE A 198 -16.24 18.39 12.91
C ILE A 198 -17.25 19.49 12.56
N TYR A 199 -16.98 20.27 11.51
CA TYR A 199 -17.85 21.35 11.02
C TYR A 199 -18.83 20.90 9.93
N ASP A 200 -18.85 19.60 9.58
CA ASP A 200 -19.78 19.06 8.60
C ASP A 200 -21.22 19.19 9.07
N GLU A 201 -22.11 19.37 8.11
CA GLU A 201 -23.56 19.39 8.37
C GLU A 201 -23.98 18.08 9.02
N GLY A 202 -24.74 18.19 10.12
CA GLY A 202 -25.22 17.02 10.86
C GLY A 202 -24.30 16.51 11.96
N PHE A 203 -22.99 16.81 11.96
CA PHE A 203 -22.11 16.35 13.03
C PHE A 203 -22.61 16.80 14.42
N SER A 204 -22.92 18.06 14.60
CA SER A 204 -23.44 18.61 15.87
C SER A 204 -24.77 17.98 16.30
N ASN A 205 -25.61 17.59 15.34
CA ASN A 205 -26.88 16.93 15.61
C ASN A 205 -26.71 15.47 16.04
N ASP A 206 -25.68 14.83 15.50
CA ASP A 206 -25.40 13.41 15.71
C ASP A 206 -24.47 13.13 16.88
N PHE A 207 -23.61 14.10 17.20
CA PHE A 207 -22.61 13.94 18.26
C PHE A 207 -23.24 13.76 19.63
N ARG A 208 -22.90 12.67 20.30
CA ARG A 208 -23.38 12.30 21.63
C ARG A 208 -22.22 11.79 22.46
N GLN A 209 -22.25 12.08 23.74
CA GLN A 209 -21.32 11.55 24.73
C GLN A 209 -22.08 10.66 25.72
N PRO A 210 -21.44 9.61 26.26
CA PRO A 210 -20.08 9.15 25.99
C PRO A 210 -19.95 8.50 24.61
N CYS A 211 -18.79 8.62 23.97
CA CYS A 211 -18.53 8.14 22.62
C CYS A 211 -17.05 7.74 22.41
N VAL A 212 -16.81 7.07 21.28
CA VAL A 212 -15.46 6.81 20.78
C VAL A 212 -15.25 7.60 19.49
N VAL A 213 -14.18 8.37 19.40
CA VAL A 213 -13.84 9.19 18.25
C VAL A 213 -12.52 8.72 17.66
N PHE A 214 -12.58 8.30 16.40
CA PHE A 214 -11.43 7.99 15.56
C PHE A 214 -11.20 9.18 14.64
N CYS A 215 -10.09 9.89 14.78
CA CYS A 215 -9.79 11.01 13.90
C CYS A 215 -8.30 11.28 13.77
N GLY A 216 -7.89 11.87 12.65
CA GLY A 216 -6.49 12.19 12.39
C GLY A 216 -6.11 13.58 12.90
N HIS A 217 -4.87 13.84 13.05
CA HIS A 217 -3.69 13.02 12.76
C HIS A 217 -3.01 12.56 14.06
N PRO A 218 -2.34 11.38 14.09
CA PRO A 218 -1.70 10.85 15.30
C PRO A 218 -0.64 11.75 15.93
N SER A 219 -0.02 12.64 15.14
CA SER A 219 0.96 13.61 15.62
C SER A 219 0.35 14.73 16.47
N LEU A 220 -0.96 14.92 16.46
CA LEU A 220 -1.68 16.04 17.07
C LEU A 220 -1.13 17.43 16.63
N ARG A 221 -0.61 17.54 15.41
CA ARG A 221 -0.13 18.82 14.84
C ARG A 221 -1.11 19.43 13.88
N PHE A 222 -2.03 18.63 13.35
CA PHE A 222 -3.09 19.01 12.42
C PHE A 222 -4.22 17.98 12.45
N GLY A 223 -5.34 18.30 11.78
CA GLY A 223 -6.55 17.47 11.75
C GLY A 223 -7.44 17.67 12.97
N ASP A 224 -8.64 17.09 12.90
CA ASP A 224 -9.68 17.32 13.91
C ASP A 224 -9.35 16.75 15.30
N ALA A 225 -8.37 15.83 15.39
CA ALA A 225 -7.87 15.34 16.67
C ALA A 225 -7.37 16.48 17.58
N VAL A 226 -6.82 17.55 17.01
CA VAL A 226 -6.36 18.73 17.74
C VAL A 226 -7.52 19.38 18.48
N HIS A 227 -8.64 19.59 17.81
CA HIS A 227 -9.83 20.21 18.41
C HIS A 227 -10.42 19.35 19.54
N PHE A 228 -10.44 18.03 19.39
CA PHE A 228 -10.88 17.15 20.47
C PHE A 228 -9.96 17.19 21.68
N VAL A 229 -8.64 17.26 21.46
CA VAL A 229 -7.69 17.43 22.58
C VAL A 229 -7.92 18.77 23.28
N GLU A 230 -8.07 19.87 22.55
CA GLU A 230 -8.35 21.19 23.13
C GLU A 230 -9.66 21.20 23.94
N MET A 231 -10.71 20.53 23.47
CA MET A 231 -11.99 20.46 24.19
C MET A 231 -11.95 19.53 25.42
N TRP A 232 -11.18 18.44 25.36
CA TRP A 232 -11.25 17.36 26.36
C TRP A 232 -10.07 17.31 27.30
N ALA A 233 -8.96 17.98 27.02
CA ALA A 233 -7.72 17.89 27.78
C ALA A 233 -7.88 18.20 29.27
N SER A 234 -8.79 19.10 29.67
CA SER A 234 -9.03 19.50 31.06
C SER A 234 -9.92 18.52 31.84
N ASN A 235 -10.57 17.56 31.19
CA ASN A 235 -11.52 16.65 31.83
C ASN A 235 -10.87 15.26 32.08
N PRO A 236 -10.66 14.87 33.35
CA PRO A 236 -10.03 13.59 33.70
C PRO A 236 -10.89 12.35 33.41
N GLN A 237 -12.17 12.52 33.10
CA GLN A 237 -13.05 11.40 32.71
C GLN A 237 -12.76 10.91 31.30
N HIS A 238 -12.23 11.77 30.42
CA HIS A 238 -11.91 11.40 29.05
C HIS A 238 -10.56 10.68 28.95
N THR A 239 -10.40 9.92 27.89
CA THR A 239 -9.16 9.19 27.63
C THR A 239 -8.74 9.39 26.17
N ILE A 240 -7.44 9.65 25.96
CA ILE A 240 -6.82 9.57 24.63
C ILE A 240 -5.96 8.32 24.56
N ILE A 241 -6.09 7.54 23.48
CA ILE A 241 -5.34 6.30 23.25
C ILE A 241 -4.57 6.41 21.95
N PHE A 242 -3.25 6.34 22.04
CA PHE A 242 -2.36 6.35 20.88
C PHE A 242 -2.09 4.92 20.43
N THR A 243 -2.47 4.60 19.20
CA THR A 243 -2.33 3.26 18.60
C THR A 243 -1.21 3.19 17.57
N GLU A 244 -0.82 4.33 17.01
CA GLU A 244 0.19 4.38 15.96
C GLU A 244 1.61 4.37 16.56
N PRO A 245 2.49 3.44 16.13
CA PRO A 245 3.85 3.32 16.64
C PRO A 245 4.78 4.44 16.15
N ASP A 246 4.42 5.13 15.07
CA ASP A 246 5.27 6.11 14.38
C ASP A 246 5.47 7.43 15.14
N PHE A 247 4.63 7.70 16.14
CA PHE A 247 4.64 8.97 16.86
C PHE A 247 4.86 8.80 18.36
N ALA A 248 5.80 9.56 18.88
CA ALA A 248 6.02 9.66 20.31
C ALA A 248 4.85 10.41 20.98
N HIS A 249 3.99 9.70 21.67
CA HIS A 249 2.75 10.24 22.26
C HIS A 249 3.00 11.37 23.26
N LEU A 250 4.09 11.32 24.04
CA LEU A 250 4.47 12.38 24.97
C LEU A 250 4.83 13.67 24.24
N GLU A 251 5.57 13.58 23.14
CA GLU A 251 5.90 14.74 22.32
C GLU A 251 4.65 15.29 21.60
N ALA A 252 3.74 14.41 21.18
CA ALA A 252 2.47 14.82 20.58
C ALA A 252 1.63 15.65 21.56
N LEU A 253 1.57 15.25 22.84
CA LEU A 253 0.81 15.94 23.88
C LEU A 253 1.53 17.16 24.50
N ALA A 254 2.81 17.34 24.26
CA ALA A 254 3.59 18.42 24.88
C ALA A 254 2.99 19.83 24.69
N PRO A 255 2.46 20.22 23.49
CA PRO A 255 1.87 21.54 23.30
C PRO A 255 0.56 21.78 24.06
N PHE A 256 -0.11 20.72 24.50
CA PHE A 256 -1.44 20.80 25.14
C PHE A 256 -1.37 20.77 26.67
N GLN A 257 -0.18 20.76 27.25
CA GLN A 257 -0.01 20.74 28.72
C GLN A 257 -0.52 22.05 29.37
N PRO A 258 -1.21 21.97 30.54
CA PRO A 258 -1.45 20.77 31.34
C PRO A 258 -2.64 19.95 30.87
N VAL A 259 -2.49 18.62 30.79
CA VAL A 259 -3.55 17.68 30.40
C VAL A 259 -4.00 16.88 31.61
N ALA A 260 -5.30 16.97 31.93
CA ALA A 260 -5.93 16.16 32.99
C ALA A 260 -6.54 14.87 32.43
N MET A 261 -6.87 14.85 31.13
CA MET A 261 -7.34 13.68 30.42
C MET A 261 -6.33 12.54 30.49
N LYS A 262 -6.82 11.31 30.72
CA LYS A 262 -5.95 10.12 30.76
C LYS A 262 -5.34 9.86 29.38
N ALA A 263 -4.03 9.70 29.30
CA ALA A 263 -3.31 9.31 28.09
C ALA A 263 -2.79 7.89 28.22
N LEU A 264 -3.06 7.07 27.20
CA LEU A 264 -2.61 5.68 27.12
C LEU A 264 -1.87 5.47 25.79
N HIS A 265 -0.79 4.72 25.82
CA HIS A 265 -0.04 4.30 24.65
C HIS A 265 -0.18 2.80 24.46
N CYS A 266 -0.96 2.41 23.46
CA CYS A 266 -1.19 1.03 23.05
C CYS A 266 -0.75 0.84 21.59
N PRO A 267 0.55 0.80 21.28
CA PRO A 267 1.03 0.71 19.92
C PRO A 267 0.64 -0.63 19.29
N ILE A 268 -0.13 -0.56 18.21
CA ILE A 268 -0.55 -1.73 17.44
C ILE A 268 0.35 -1.82 16.21
N ASP A 269 1.53 -2.38 16.42
CA ASP A 269 2.54 -2.54 15.38
C ASP A 269 2.52 -3.98 14.84
N THR A 270 1.93 -4.16 13.67
CA THR A 270 1.86 -5.43 12.98
C THR A 270 3.02 -5.65 12.01
N SER A 271 3.99 -4.73 11.95
CA SER A 271 5.17 -4.83 11.09
C SER A 271 6.01 -6.06 11.42
N LEU A 272 6.81 -6.50 10.45
CA LEU A 272 7.73 -7.62 10.64
C LEU A 272 8.64 -7.37 11.85
N ASN A 273 8.67 -8.30 12.79
CA ASN A 273 9.65 -8.29 13.87
C ASN A 273 11.00 -8.85 13.39
N TYR A 274 12.05 -8.69 14.20
CA TYR A 274 13.41 -9.09 13.84
C TYR A 274 13.53 -10.60 13.55
N ASN A 275 12.82 -11.46 14.27
CA ASN A 275 12.81 -12.88 14.02
C ASN A 275 12.16 -13.24 12.69
N GLN A 276 11.02 -12.60 12.38
CA GLN A 276 10.33 -12.77 11.10
C GLN A 276 11.20 -12.26 9.95
N ALA A 277 11.85 -11.10 10.12
CA ALA A 277 12.77 -10.52 9.13
C ALA A 277 13.96 -11.42 8.85
N ASN A 278 14.64 -11.91 9.90
CA ASN A 278 15.76 -12.84 9.75
C ASN A 278 15.35 -14.15 9.06
N LYS A 279 14.14 -14.67 9.40
CA LYS A 279 13.57 -15.84 8.72
C LYS A 279 13.28 -15.54 7.25
N LEU A 280 12.64 -14.43 6.95
CA LEU A 280 12.31 -13.99 5.60
C LEU A 280 13.57 -13.85 4.75
N ILE A 281 14.60 -13.15 5.24
CA ILE A 281 15.87 -12.97 4.53
C ILE A 281 16.51 -14.32 4.21
N ARG A 282 16.47 -15.27 5.14
CA ARG A 282 16.97 -16.66 4.94
C ARG A 282 16.21 -17.40 3.84
N GLU A 283 14.91 -17.18 3.71
CA GLU A 283 14.05 -17.80 2.71
C GLU A 283 14.21 -17.15 1.33
N LEU A 284 14.37 -15.84 1.28
CA LEU A 284 14.54 -15.06 0.05
C LEU A 284 15.92 -15.23 -0.57
N LYS A 285 16.96 -15.48 0.23
CA LYS A 285 18.36 -15.70 -0.18
C LYS A 285 18.92 -14.59 -1.09
N PRO A 286 18.85 -13.31 -0.70
CA PRO A 286 19.44 -12.24 -1.49
C PRO A 286 20.96 -12.34 -1.49
N GLN A 287 21.62 -11.81 -2.54
CA GLN A 287 23.09 -11.69 -2.57
C GLN A 287 23.54 -10.50 -1.70
N HIS A 288 22.84 -9.38 -1.80
CA HIS A 288 23.08 -8.18 -1.02
C HIS A 288 21.84 -7.78 -0.23
N LEU A 289 22.02 -7.43 1.03
CA LEU A 289 20.96 -6.93 1.91
C LEU A 289 21.28 -5.49 2.29
N VAL A 290 20.43 -4.58 1.89
CA VAL A 290 20.51 -3.16 2.22
C VAL A 290 19.46 -2.85 3.27
N LEU A 291 19.85 -2.28 4.41
CA LEU A 291 18.95 -1.92 5.49
C LEU A 291 19.47 -0.74 6.31
N PRO A 292 18.61 0.00 7.00
CA PRO A 292 19.03 1.02 7.95
C PRO A 292 20.00 0.48 9.00
N GLU A 293 21.06 1.24 9.31
CA GLU A 293 22.08 0.84 10.29
C GLU A 293 21.47 0.52 11.65
N CYS A 294 20.38 1.22 12.05
CA CYS A 294 19.71 0.99 13.31
C CYS A 294 19.15 -0.45 13.48
N TYR A 295 18.95 -1.18 12.39
CA TYR A 295 18.53 -2.59 12.47
C TYR A 295 19.69 -3.57 12.63
N THR A 296 20.94 -3.10 12.48
CA THR A 296 22.15 -3.92 12.66
C THR A 296 22.73 -3.83 14.07
N LEU A 297 22.17 -2.95 14.89
CA LEU A 297 22.58 -2.72 16.26
C LEU A 297 21.39 -2.95 17.21
N PRO A 298 21.65 -3.47 18.42
CA PRO A 298 20.59 -3.57 19.41
C PRO A 298 20.06 -2.18 19.78
N PRO A 299 18.74 -2.04 20.05
CA PRO A 299 18.16 -0.77 20.45
C PRO A 299 18.85 -0.19 21.68
N ALA A 300 19.04 1.13 21.70
CA ALA A 300 19.75 1.81 22.79
C ALA A 300 19.16 1.54 24.19
N ASN A 301 17.84 1.36 24.25
CA ASN A 301 17.12 1.02 25.48
C ASN A 301 17.31 -0.44 25.92
N PHE A 302 17.80 -1.32 25.03
CA PHE A 302 17.96 -2.75 25.26
C PHE A 302 19.28 -3.27 24.67
N PRO A 303 20.43 -2.79 25.15
CA PRO A 303 21.75 -3.07 24.51
C PRO A 303 22.16 -4.54 24.58
N LEU A 304 21.54 -5.35 25.45
CA LEU A 304 21.83 -6.76 25.61
C LEU A 304 20.91 -7.68 24.78
N ARG A 305 19.88 -7.13 24.10
CA ARG A 305 18.92 -7.88 23.30
C ARG A 305 19.44 -8.11 21.89
N LEU A 306 20.34 -9.07 21.74
CA LEU A 306 20.91 -9.45 20.43
C LEU A 306 19.88 -10.14 19.52
N ASP A 307 18.74 -10.57 20.04
CA ASP A 307 17.60 -11.06 19.28
C ASP A 307 16.85 -9.95 18.50
N LEU A 308 17.10 -8.68 18.86
CA LEU A 308 16.56 -7.50 18.18
C LEU A 308 17.56 -6.90 17.19
N VAL A 309 18.19 -7.75 16.39
CA VAL A 309 19.19 -7.35 15.40
C VAL A 309 19.02 -8.16 14.12
N VAL A 310 19.28 -7.53 12.99
CA VAL A 310 19.46 -8.23 11.70
C VAL A 310 20.94 -8.44 11.47
N SER A 311 21.44 -9.64 11.73
CA SER A 311 22.86 -9.97 11.58
C SER A 311 23.06 -11.27 10.80
N LYS A 312 24.30 -11.49 10.33
CA LYS A 312 24.63 -12.74 9.62
C LYS A 312 24.38 -13.95 10.48
N GLU A 313 24.71 -13.88 11.77
CA GLU A 313 24.51 -14.95 12.76
C GLU A 313 23.03 -15.26 12.92
N GLN A 314 22.18 -14.23 13.01
CA GLN A 314 20.72 -14.39 13.13
C GLN A 314 20.11 -14.95 11.84
N ILE A 315 20.60 -14.53 10.67
CA ILE A 315 20.13 -15.02 9.36
C ILE A 315 20.51 -16.49 9.18
N ILE A 316 21.76 -16.86 9.45
CA ILE A 316 22.25 -18.23 9.26
C ILE A 316 21.66 -19.17 10.32
N GLY A 317 21.55 -18.72 11.58
CA GLY A 317 21.20 -19.53 12.73
C GLY A 317 22.14 -20.74 12.86
N ASP A 318 21.63 -21.88 13.25
CA ASP A 318 22.43 -23.12 13.40
C ASP A 318 22.82 -23.80 12.08
N ARG A 319 22.38 -23.27 10.94
CA ARG A 319 22.63 -23.86 9.61
C ARG A 319 23.92 -23.31 8.99
N LYS A 320 25.07 -23.85 9.34
CA LYS A 320 26.39 -23.41 8.85
C LYS A 320 26.63 -23.51 7.32
N GLN A 321 25.71 -24.13 6.57
CA GLN A 321 25.85 -24.34 5.11
C GLN A 321 25.14 -23.28 4.25
N VAL A 322 24.50 -22.29 4.83
CA VAL A 322 23.80 -21.22 4.07
C VAL A 322 24.74 -20.05 3.88
N ALA A 323 24.96 -19.66 2.62
CA ALA A 323 25.71 -18.43 2.33
C ALA A 323 24.94 -17.23 2.86
N ALA A 324 25.57 -16.47 3.76
CA ALA A 324 25.00 -15.22 4.27
C ALA A 324 25.05 -14.14 3.20
N PRO A 325 24.02 -13.28 3.10
CA PRO A 325 24.09 -12.12 2.23
C PRO A 325 25.16 -11.12 2.66
N ALA A 326 25.66 -10.33 1.72
CA ALA A 326 26.47 -9.16 2.04
C ALA A 326 25.54 -8.08 2.62
N ILE A 327 25.71 -7.78 3.91
CA ILE A 327 24.89 -6.76 4.61
C ILE A 327 25.53 -5.39 4.37
N LEU A 328 24.74 -4.44 3.87
CA LEU A 328 25.10 -3.06 3.61
C LEU A 328 24.22 -2.16 4.49
N PRO A 329 24.70 -1.77 5.69
CA PRO A 329 23.98 -0.82 6.54
C PRO A 329 24.05 0.57 5.89
N VAL A 330 22.92 1.29 5.91
CA VAL A 330 22.80 2.62 5.33
C VAL A 330 22.32 3.62 6.39
N ARG A 331 22.84 4.84 6.32
CA ARG A 331 22.39 5.99 7.12
C ARG A 331 21.59 6.96 6.27
N ARG A 332 20.77 7.73 6.93
CA ARG A 332 19.98 8.76 6.24
C ARG A 332 20.89 9.79 5.57
N GLY A 333 20.68 10.00 4.26
CA GLY A 333 21.45 10.95 3.45
C GLY A 333 22.72 10.38 2.82
N GLU A 334 23.11 9.15 3.13
CA GLU A 334 24.24 8.48 2.47
C GLU A 334 23.84 7.90 1.12
N VAL A 335 24.78 7.94 0.18
CA VAL A 335 24.62 7.35 -1.16
C VAL A 335 25.55 6.15 -1.27
N HIS A 336 24.97 4.97 -1.39
CA HIS A 336 25.70 3.73 -1.56
C HIS A 336 25.67 3.26 -3.01
N LYS A 337 26.82 2.79 -3.50
CA LYS A 337 26.91 2.13 -4.81
C LYS A 337 26.76 0.63 -4.61
N LEU A 338 25.73 0.05 -5.19
CA LEU A 338 25.58 -1.39 -5.23
C LEU A 338 26.41 -1.98 -6.36
N PRO A 339 27.05 -3.15 -6.16
CA PRO A 339 27.76 -3.85 -7.22
C PRO A 339 26.72 -4.45 -8.18
N VAL A 340 26.34 -3.67 -9.18
CA VAL A 340 25.40 -4.10 -10.24
C VAL A 340 26.21 -4.83 -11.30
N ARG A 341 25.77 -6.00 -11.70
CA ARG A 341 26.35 -6.76 -12.82
C ARG A 341 25.93 -6.14 -14.15
N CYS A 342 26.53 -5.03 -14.51
CA CYS A 342 26.39 -4.47 -15.84
C CYS A 342 27.75 -4.46 -16.55
N ALA A 343 27.79 -5.02 -17.75
CA ALA A 343 28.91 -4.83 -18.64
C ALA A 343 28.72 -3.48 -19.35
N LYS A 344 29.69 -2.58 -19.21
CA LYS A 344 29.73 -1.33 -19.98
C LYS A 344 30.61 -1.57 -21.20
N ALA A 345 30.03 -1.42 -22.38
CA ALA A 345 30.75 -1.49 -23.62
C ALA A 345 30.36 -0.29 -24.50
N GLN A 346 31.34 0.19 -25.28
CA GLN A 346 31.06 1.12 -26.37
C GLN A 346 30.56 0.32 -27.55
N VAL A 347 29.40 0.68 -28.05
CA VAL A 347 28.73 -0.01 -29.16
C VAL A 347 28.47 1.00 -30.26
N GLN A 348 28.77 0.63 -31.51
CA GLN A 348 28.34 1.39 -32.68
C GLN A 348 26.90 0.98 -33.02
N LEU A 349 26.03 1.96 -33.21
CA LEU A 349 24.65 1.72 -33.63
C LEU A 349 24.58 1.69 -35.17
N ASP A 350 23.85 0.73 -35.69
CA ASP A 350 23.46 0.73 -37.08
C ASP A 350 22.62 1.99 -37.38
N PRO A 351 22.79 2.66 -38.52
CA PRO A 351 22.05 3.87 -38.86
C PRO A 351 20.51 3.68 -38.85
N GLU A 352 19.99 2.50 -39.20
CA GLU A 352 18.57 2.19 -39.13
C GLU A 352 18.08 2.13 -37.70
N LEU A 353 18.83 1.48 -36.81
CA LEU A 353 18.52 1.41 -35.39
C LEU A 353 18.62 2.79 -34.73
N ALA A 354 19.64 3.56 -35.09
CA ALA A 354 19.85 4.90 -34.56
C ALA A 354 18.69 5.87 -34.87
N ARG A 355 18.03 5.71 -36.03
CA ARG A 355 16.85 6.53 -36.41
C ARG A 355 15.61 6.21 -35.60
N GLN A 356 15.53 5.03 -35.02
CA GLN A 356 14.37 4.57 -34.23
C GLN A 356 14.46 4.99 -32.75
N LEU A 357 15.61 5.50 -32.30
CA LEU A 357 15.83 5.84 -30.91
C LEU A 357 15.22 7.20 -30.58
N VAL A 358 14.45 7.24 -29.51
CA VAL A 358 13.94 8.46 -28.91
C VAL A 358 14.61 8.64 -27.54
N PRO A 359 15.73 9.38 -27.47
CA PRO A 359 16.41 9.60 -26.21
C PRO A 359 15.62 10.55 -25.30
N VAL A 360 15.54 10.21 -24.02
CA VAL A 360 15.02 11.10 -22.99
C VAL A 360 16.21 11.75 -22.29
N GLU A 361 16.17 13.07 -22.11
CA GLU A 361 17.23 13.79 -21.42
C GLU A 361 17.29 13.38 -19.95
N GLY A 362 18.40 12.75 -19.53
CA GLY A 362 18.63 12.33 -18.16
C GLY A 362 19.31 13.42 -17.35
N LYS A 363 20.62 13.59 -17.52
CA LYS A 363 21.40 14.73 -16.97
C LYS A 363 21.72 15.66 -18.12
N THR A 364 21.97 16.93 -17.82
CA THR A 364 22.31 17.97 -18.81
C THR A 364 23.34 17.44 -19.83
N GLY A 365 22.94 17.33 -21.08
CA GLY A 365 23.78 16.84 -22.18
C GLY A 365 23.91 15.31 -22.31
N VAL A 366 23.17 14.52 -21.53
CA VAL A 366 23.13 13.05 -21.62
C VAL A 366 21.73 12.56 -21.90
N GLY A 367 21.50 12.00 -23.08
CA GLY A 367 20.27 11.29 -23.44
C GLY A 367 20.34 9.83 -23.01
N VAL A 368 19.24 9.30 -22.48
CA VAL A 368 19.06 7.88 -22.13
C VAL A 368 17.92 7.31 -22.97
N CYS A 369 18.16 6.18 -23.63
CA CYS A 369 17.12 5.44 -24.31
C CYS A 369 17.35 3.93 -24.15
N SER A 370 16.26 3.16 -24.23
CA SER A 370 16.35 1.71 -24.34
C SER A 370 16.58 1.33 -25.79
N VAL A 371 17.45 0.36 -25.98
CA VAL A 371 17.78 -0.17 -27.32
C VAL A 371 17.74 -1.67 -27.27
N THR A 372 16.93 -2.27 -28.13
CA THR A 372 16.91 -3.72 -28.36
C THR A 372 17.43 -4.00 -29.76
N GLY A 373 18.39 -4.89 -29.89
CA GLY A 373 18.97 -5.22 -31.16
C GLY A 373 19.89 -6.44 -31.11
N ARG A 374 20.36 -6.87 -32.25
CA ARG A 374 21.34 -7.96 -32.38
C ARG A 374 22.75 -7.42 -32.23
N LEU A 375 23.47 -7.85 -31.19
CA LEU A 375 24.86 -7.47 -31.00
C LEU A 375 25.78 -8.34 -31.88
N THR A 376 26.53 -7.72 -32.77
CA THR A 376 27.52 -8.38 -33.60
C THR A 376 28.89 -7.79 -33.32
N VAL A 377 29.96 -8.59 -33.52
CA VAL A 377 31.34 -8.12 -33.46
C VAL A 377 31.87 -8.00 -34.89
N LYS A 378 32.19 -6.81 -35.29
CA LYS A 378 32.79 -6.53 -36.61
C LYS A 378 34.02 -5.67 -36.43
N ASP A 379 35.13 -6.10 -37.00
CA ASP A 379 36.42 -5.40 -36.92
C ASP A 379 36.84 -5.04 -35.48
N ASN A 380 36.67 -5.99 -34.56
CA ASN A 380 36.93 -5.83 -33.14
C ASN A 380 36.11 -4.73 -32.43
N LYS A 381 34.98 -4.34 -33.04
CA LYS A 381 34.00 -3.40 -32.49
C LYS A 381 32.66 -4.06 -32.31
N PHE A 382 31.98 -3.70 -31.23
CA PHE A 382 30.59 -4.11 -31.02
C PHE A 382 29.69 -3.23 -31.90
N VAL A 383 28.85 -3.87 -32.71
CA VAL A 383 27.82 -3.22 -33.56
C VAL A 383 26.47 -3.75 -33.19
N LEU A 384 25.55 -2.85 -32.84
CA LEU A 384 24.16 -3.19 -32.55
C LEU A 384 23.31 -2.91 -33.78
N GLN A 385 22.66 -3.96 -34.31
CA GLN A 385 21.84 -3.93 -35.53
C GLN A 385 20.39 -4.11 -35.17
N SER A 386 19.47 -3.63 -36.03
CA SER A 386 18.03 -3.86 -35.91
C SER A 386 17.72 -5.35 -35.96
N LEU A 387 16.74 -5.81 -35.19
CA LEU A 387 16.20 -7.17 -35.31
C LEU A 387 15.49 -7.32 -36.63
N LYS A 388 15.82 -8.36 -37.39
CA LYS A 388 15.07 -8.70 -38.63
C LYS A 388 13.79 -9.43 -38.22
N PRO A 389 12.70 -9.31 -39.03
CA PRO A 389 11.44 -10.01 -38.77
C PRO A 389 11.58 -11.54 -38.65
N GLU A 390 12.62 -12.11 -39.21
CA GLU A 390 12.93 -13.55 -39.16
C GLU A 390 13.52 -13.97 -37.80
N ASP A 391 14.10 -13.03 -37.02
CA ASP A 391 14.68 -13.31 -35.71
C ASP A 391 13.59 -13.43 -34.60
N ASP A 392 12.36 -12.95 -34.84
CA ASP A 392 11.25 -13.02 -33.89
C ASP A 392 10.62 -14.44 -33.79
N VAL A 393 10.85 -15.31 -34.78
CA VAL A 393 10.25 -16.66 -34.79
C VAL A 393 10.96 -17.62 -33.83
N ALA A 394 12.20 -17.37 -33.48
CA ALA A 394 12.98 -18.22 -32.56
C ALA A 394 12.71 -17.95 -31.07
N SER A 395 12.07 -16.84 -30.71
CA SER A 395 11.79 -16.44 -29.31
C SER A 395 10.38 -16.71 -28.82
N THR A 396 9.50 -17.30 -29.66
CA THR A 396 8.08 -17.57 -29.34
C THR A 396 7.81 -18.83 -28.52
N SER A 397 8.83 -19.52 -28.01
CA SER A 397 8.64 -20.65 -27.09
C SER A 397 8.61 -20.30 -25.58
N SER A 398 8.75 -19.04 -25.23
CA SER A 398 8.52 -18.55 -23.87
C SER A 398 7.55 -17.38 -23.94
N GLY A 399 6.30 -17.60 -23.51
CA GLY A 399 5.16 -16.71 -23.59
C GLY A 399 5.43 -15.25 -23.22
N LEU A 400 6.01 -14.47 -24.11
CA LEU A 400 6.19 -13.05 -24.01
C LEU A 400 5.21 -12.34 -24.94
N THR A 401 4.28 -11.69 -24.32
CA THR A 401 3.33 -10.73 -24.85
C THR A 401 3.99 -9.76 -25.83
N ARG A 402 3.31 -9.47 -26.94
CA ARG A 402 3.67 -8.49 -27.99
C ARG A 402 4.37 -7.26 -27.43
N LEU A 403 5.60 -7.01 -27.86
CA LEU A 403 6.28 -5.74 -27.67
C LEU A 403 5.48 -4.64 -28.40
N ARG A 404 4.98 -3.67 -27.65
CA ARG A 404 4.35 -2.46 -28.17
C ARG A 404 5.37 -1.64 -28.96
N ASN A 405 4.93 -1.07 -30.05
CA ASN A 405 5.73 -0.12 -30.84
C ASN A 405 6.20 1.08 -29.98
N PRO A 406 7.46 1.49 -30.06
CA PRO A 406 8.02 2.58 -29.23
C PRO A 406 7.51 3.98 -29.60
N GLY A 407 6.40 4.15 -30.26
CA GLY A 407 5.80 5.42 -30.64
C GLY A 407 4.37 5.65 -30.17
N GLU A 408 3.75 4.67 -29.50
CA GLU A 408 2.41 4.91 -28.94
C GLU A 408 2.55 5.65 -27.61
N PRO A 409 1.89 6.82 -27.46
CA PRO A 409 1.85 7.51 -26.18
C PRO A 409 1.24 6.59 -25.14
N MET A 410 1.89 6.49 -23.97
CA MET A 410 1.31 5.80 -22.81
C MET A 410 -0.09 6.39 -22.59
N ARG A 411 -1.13 5.58 -22.76
CA ARG A 411 -2.49 5.95 -22.40
C ARG A 411 -2.49 6.13 -20.88
N ASN A 412 -2.59 7.37 -20.41
CA ASN A 412 -2.93 7.66 -19.04
C ASN A 412 -4.31 7.06 -18.82
N LEU A 413 -4.38 5.96 -18.08
CA LEU A 413 -5.64 5.46 -17.56
C LEU A 413 -6.14 6.51 -16.57
N GLN A 414 -7.01 7.37 -17.06
CA GLN A 414 -7.71 8.35 -16.26
C GLN A 414 -8.91 7.66 -15.65
N TYR A 415 -8.85 7.37 -14.35
CA TYR A 415 -10.00 6.88 -13.61
C TYR A 415 -10.88 8.10 -13.27
N GLU A 416 -12.04 8.18 -13.88
CA GLU A 416 -13.07 9.14 -13.50
C GLU A 416 -13.99 8.47 -12.47
N TYR A 417 -14.08 9.05 -11.29
CA TYR A 417 -15.00 8.64 -10.24
C TYR A 417 -16.23 9.53 -10.27
N GLY A 418 -17.40 8.92 -10.40
CA GLY A 418 -18.67 9.63 -10.44
C GLY A 418 -19.79 8.77 -11.01
N PRO A 419 -21.00 9.27 -11.12
CA PRO A 419 -22.08 8.55 -11.77
C PRO A 419 -21.70 8.26 -13.23
N LEU A 420 -21.70 6.99 -13.59
CA LEU A 420 -21.31 6.53 -14.91
C LEU A 420 -22.41 6.89 -15.93
N GLY A 421 -22.14 7.84 -16.80
CA GLY A 421 -23.01 8.14 -17.95
C GLY A 421 -22.89 7.02 -18.98
N ILE A 422 -23.96 6.27 -19.22
CA ILE A 422 -23.99 5.14 -20.14
C ILE A 422 -23.55 5.51 -21.55
N ASP A 423 -24.04 6.63 -22.06
CA ASP A 423 -23.70 7.10 -23.41
C ASP A 423 -22.19 7.39 -23.54
N GLN A 424 -21.61 7.99 -22.50
CA GLN A 424 -20.16 8.25 -22.45
C GLN A 424 -19.35 6.95 -22.36
N PHE A 425 -19.83 5.98 -21.59
CA PHE A 425 -19.20 4.68 -21.44
C PHE A 425 -19.19 3.90 -22.75
N VAL A 426 -20.33 3.84 -23.44
CA VAL A 426 -20.44 3.18 -24.75
C VAL A 426 -19.62 3.88 -25.82
N GLN A 427 -19.63 5.22 -25.82
CA GLN A 427 -18.77 5.98 -26.72
C GLN A 427 -17.27 5.66 -26.47
N ARG A 428 -16.89 5.48 -25.20
CA ARG A 428 -15.52 5.11 -24.85
C ARG A 428 -15.19 3.69 -25.30
N LEU A 429 -16.08 2.71 -25.11
CA LEU A 429 -15.91 1.35 -25.63
C LEU A 429 -15.69 1.35 -27.14
N ASN A 430 -16.51 2.11 -27.89
CA ASN A 430 -16.36 2.25 -29.33
C ASN A 430 -15.00 2.87 -29.73
N GLN A 431 -14.53 3.87 -29.00
CA GLN A 431 -13.20 4.47 -29.23
C GLN A 431 -12.05 3.49 -28.98
N GLU A 432 -12.24 2.53 -28.06
CA GLU A 432 -11.27 1.47 -27.77
C GLU A 432 -11.41 0.26 -28.71
N GLY A 433 -12.31 0.35 -29.70
CA GLY A 433 -12.50 -0.70 -30.72
C GLY A 433 -13.52 -1.78 -30.34
N ILE A 434 -14.25 -1.63 -29.24
CA ILE A 434 -15.31 -2.55 -28.79
C ILE A 434 -16.64 -1.98 -29.29
N SER A 435 -17.16 -2.51 -30.38
CA SER A 435 -18.40 -2.01 -31.03
C SER A 435 -19.60 -2.94 -30.86
N ASP A 436 -19.44 -4.09 -30.21
CA ASP A 436 -20.45 -5.13 -30.05
C ASP A 436 -21.29 -4.99 -28.75
N ALA A 437 -21.21 -3.86 -28.08
CA ALA A 437 -21.92 -3.61 -26.82
C ALA A 437 -23.45 -3.57 -27.02
N LYS A 438 -24.16 -4.55 -26.48
CA LYS A 438 -25.64 -4.55 -26.38
C LYS A 438 -26.08 -4.09 -25.01
N ILE A 439 -26.94 -3.07 -24.97
CA ILE A 439 -27.41 -2.46 -23.75
C ILE A 439 -28.85 -2.90 -23.49
N GLU A 440 -29.10 -3.44 -22.30
CA GLU A 440 -30.44 -3.80 -21.83
C GLU A 440 -30.77 -3.02 -20.54
N PRO A 441 -31.95 -2.41 -20.44
CA PRO A 441 -32.37 -1.75 -19.20
C PRO A 441 -32.65 -2.78 -18.11
N HIS A 442 -32.15 -2.53 -16.91
CA HIS A 442 -32.38 -3.32 -15.70
C HIS A 442 -33.11 -2.47 -14.65
N LYS A 443 -33.65 -3.11 -13.60
CA LYS A 443 -34.55 -2.46 -12.60
C LYS A 443 -34.02 -1.15 -12.02
N ASN A 444 -32.72 -1.01 -11.76
CA ASN A 444 -32.07 0.17 -11.20
C ASN A 444 -30.82 0.58 -11.98
N GLY A 445 -30.73 0.25 -13.27
CA GLY A 445 -29.53 0.53 -14.06
C GLY A 445 -29.56 -0.14 -15.44
N TYR A 446 -28.41 -0.60 -15.88
CA TYR A 446 -28.24 -1.16 -17.21
C TYR A 446 -27.35 -2.39 -17.19
N ILE A 447 -27.59 -3.32 -18.10
CA ILE A 447 -26.72 -4.47 -18.37
C ILE A 447 -26.15 -4.31 -19.77
N ILE A 448 -24.83 -4.39 -19.88
CA ILE A 448 -24.11 -4.31 -21.15
C ILE A 448 -23.48 -5.66 -21.45
N HIS A 449 -23.84 -6.24 -22.57
CA HIS A 449 -23.29 -7.50 -23.05
C HIS A 449 -22.25 -7.21 -24.13
N LEU A 450 -21.01 -7.67 -23.93
CA LEU A 450 -19.91 -7.65 -24.89
C LEU A 450 -19.73 -9.08 -25.40
N GLN A 451 -20.42 -9.40 -26.53
CA GLN A 451 -20.50 -10.78 -27.04
C GLN A 451 -19.16 -11.34 -27.52
N GLU A 452 -18.34 -10.53 -28.18
CA GLU A 452 -17.01 -10.94 -28.67
C GLU A 452 -16.01 -11.18 -27.55
N HIS A 453 -16.27 -10.61 -26.34
CA HIS A 453 -15.40 -10.70 -25.18
C HIS A 453 -15.96 -11.56 -24.06
N ASP A 454 -17.11 -12.24 -24.30
CA ASP A 454 -17.82 -13.04 -23.30
C ASP A 454 -17.92 -12.35 -21.93
N THR A 455 -18.26 -11.06 -21.97
CA THR A 455 -18.26 -10.19 -20.79
C THR A 455 -19.63 -9.53 -20.61
N LEU A 456 -20.12 -9.55 -19.38
CA LEU A 456 -21.36 -8.89 -18.97
C LEU A 456 -21.03 -7.82 -17.92
N ILE A 457 -21.45 -6.59 -18.16
CA ILE A 457 -21.26 -5.47 -17.25
C ILE A 457 -22.63 -5.01 -16.76
N GLN A 458 -22.89 -5.18 -15.49
CA GLN A 458 -24.09 -4.66 -14.83
C GLN A 458 -23.74 -3.35 -14.12
N ILE A 459 -24.44 -2.29 -14.47
CA ILE A 459 -24.27 -0.95 -13.89
C ILE A 459 -25.56 -0.58 -13.18
N ASP A 460 -25.49 -0.51 -11.86
CA ASP A 460 -26.57 -0.01 -11.00
C ASP A 460 -26.22 1.38 -10.46
N ASP A 461 -27.17 2.09 -9.87
CA ASP A 461 -26.99 3.49 -9.40
C ASP A 461 -25.77 3.69 -8.51
N ASN A 462 -25.33 2.66 -7.78
CA ASN A 462 -24.20 2.75 -6.83
C ASN A 462 -23.12 1.66 -7.01
N LEU A 463 -23.29 0.73 -7.94
CA LEU A 463 -22.41 -0.43 -8.08
C LEU A 463 -22.28 -0.85 -9.54
N THR A 464 -21.08 -1.24 -9.93
CA THR A 464 -20.82 -1.84 -11.24
C THR A 464 -20.24 -3.24 -11.05
N HIS A 465 -20.89 -4.23 -11.62
CA HIS A 465 -20.44 -5.62 -11.61
C HIS A 465 -19.97 -6.02 -13.01
N ILE A 466 -18.80 -6.63 -13.09
CA ILE A 466 -18.23 -7.13 -14.35
C ILE A 466 -18.09 -8.64 -14.23
N TYR A 467 -18.76 -9.37 -15.11
CA TYR A 467 -18.69 -10.82 -15.23
C TYR A 467 -17.96 -11.16 -16.52
N CYS A 468 -16.79 -11.80 -16.43
CA CYS A 468 -16.03 -12.27 -17.59
C CYS A 468 -16.14 -13.79 -17.67
N GLY A 469 -16.39 -14.32 -18.86
CA GLY A 469 -16.24 -15.75 -19.12
C GLY A 469 -14.77 -16.17 -18.93
N VAL A 470 -14.54 -17.38 -18.39
CA VAL A 470 -13.20 -17.96 -18.14
C VAL A 470 -12.70 -18.68 -19.38
#